data_6ef378aa65495f9b021db852b9507154
#
_entry.id   6ef378aa65495f9b021db852b9507154
#
_cell.length_a   1.000
_cell.length_b   1.000
_cell.length_c   1.000
_cell.angle_alpha   90.00
_cell.angle_beta   90.00
_cell.angle_gamma   90.00
#
_symmetry.space_group_name_H-M   'P 1'
#
loop_
_entity.id
_entity.type
_entity.pdbx_description
1 polymer ?
#
loop_
_entity_poly.entity_id
_entity_poly.type
_entity_poly.pdbx_seq_one_letter_code
_entity_poly.pdbx_strand_id
1 'polypeptide(L)'
;MKQHSLWIEKYRSETLEQYIGNDAIKDRIADCIAKNDIPHLIFAGSAGTGKTTLAKLIVKNIQCDYLYINASDENGIDTIRDRVKSFASTASFQPIKIVILDEADFLTQPAQAALRNLIEEYSAYTRFILTCNYVERLIEPLQSRCELHMLKPPTKGAVAKHVCTNILEVEGVTYDIQDVVTIVNMFYPDVRSIIKTLQQNAKDGKLTITTID
;
A
#
# COMPACT_ATOMS: atom_id res chain seq x y z
N MET A 1 -12.06 15.64 10.65
CA MET A 1 -11.59 14.87 9.48
C MET A 1 -11.73 15.73 8.24
N LYS A 2 -10.67 15.92 7.44
CA LYS A 2 -10.83 16.56 6.12
C LYS A 2 -11.59 15.57 5.23
N GLN A 3 -12.78 15.92 4.80
CA GLN A 3 -13.54 15.13 3.83
C GLN A 3 -12.82 15.22 2.48
N HIS A 4 -12.14 14.15 2.08
CA HIS A 4 -11.59 14.07 0.73
C HIS A 4 -12.75 13.95 -0.27
N SER A 5 -12.78 14.82 -1.28
CA SER A 5 -13.75 14.75 -2.38
C SER A 5 -13.49 13.57 -3.32
N LEU A 6 -12.24 13.06 -3.34
CA LEU A 6 -11.83 11.92 -4.17
C LEU A 6 -12.10 10.61 -3.44
N TRP A 7 -12.93 9.75 -4.03
CA TRP A 7 -13.28 8.46 -3.46
C TRP A 7 -12.08 7.54 -3.24
N ILE A 8 -11.07 7.60 -4.12
CA ILE A 8 -9.84 6.82 -3.97
C ILE A 8 -9.08 7.12 -2.67
N GLU A 9 -9.20 8.33 -2.12
CA GLU A 9 -8.60 8.70 -0.84
C GLU A 9 -9.61 8.57 0.30
N LYS A 10 -10.88 8.93 0.10
CA LYS A 10 -11.93 8.83 1.11
C LYS A 10 -12.18 7.39 1.57
N TYR A 11 -12.13 6.42 0.63
CA TYR A 11 -12.39 5.00 0.87
C TYR A 11 -11.11 4.16 0.90
N ARG A 12 -9.96 4.77 1.10
CA ARG A 12 -8.73 4.03 1.40
C ARG A 12 -8.92 3.30 2.72
N SER A 13 -8.66 1.98 2.74
CA SER A 13 -8.80 1.16 3.93
C SER A 13 -8.07 1.77 5.13
N GLU A 14 -8.76 1.92 6.23
CA GLU A 14 -8.24 2.48 7.49
C GLU A 14 -7.93 1.39 8.53
N THR A 15 -8.49 0.19 8.34
CA THR A 15 -8.27 -0.99 9.18
C THR A 15 -7.96 -2.21 8.33
N LEU A 16 -7.41 -3.26 8.94
CA LEU A 16 -7.13 -4.52 8.25
C LEU A 16 -8.41 -5.22 7.77
N GLU A 17 -9.52 -5.05 8.48
CA GLU A 17 -10.82 -5.64 8.12
C GLU A 17 -11.36 -5.03 6.83
N GLN A 18 -11.13 -3.73 6.62
CA GLN A 18 -11.52 -3.03 5.40
C GLN A 18 -10.61 -3.36 4.21
N TYR A 19 -9.40 -3.87 4.48
CA TYR A 19 -8.47 -4.25 3.42
C TYR A 19 -8.94 -5.54 2.76
N ILE A 20 -9.22 -5.50 1.45
CA ILE A 20 -9.79 -6.62 0.69
C ILE A 20 -8.70 -7.54 0.10
N GLY A 21 -8.93 -8.84 0.21
CA GLY A 21 -8.03 -9.88 -0.32
C GLY A 21 -6.78 -10.11 0.54
N ASN A 22 -5.94 -11.03 0.08
CA ASN A 22 -4.67 -11.38 0.74
C ASN A 22 -4.82 -11.83 2.21
N ASP A 23 -5.81 -12.66 2.51
CA ASP A 23 -6.20 -13.02 3.89
C ASP A 23 -5.02 -13.57 4.71
N ALA A 24 -4.22 -14.47 4.14
CA ALA A 24 -3.02 -15.00 4.82
C ALA A 24 -2.00 -13.91 5.19
N ILE A 25 -1.89 -12.85 4.37
CA ILE A 25 -1.02 -11.70 4.66
C ILE A 25 -1.65 -10.84 5.75
N LYS A 26 -2.97 -10.64 5.71
CA LYS A 26 -3.69 -9.91 6.77
C LYS A 26 -3.50 -10.58 8.13
N ASP A 27 -3.65 -11.90 8.20
CA ASP A 27 -3.45 -12.67 9.44
C ASP A 27 -2.00 -12.51 9.95
N ARG A 28 -1.01 -12.62 9.05
CA ARG A 28 0.40 -12.40 9.39
C ARG A 28 0.65 -10.99 9.93
N ILE A 29 0.08 -9.97 9.32
CA ILE A 29 0.22 -8.58 9.76
C ILE A 29 -0.53 -8.33 11.07
N ALA A 30 -1.70 -8.94 11.27
CA ALA A 30 -2.43 -8.87 12.54
C ALA A 30 -1.59 -9.44 13.69
N ASP A 31 -0.90 -10.56 13.48
CA ASP A 31 0.03 -11.13 14.46
C ASP A 31 1.21 -10.19 14.77
N CYS A 32 1.75 -9.53 13.75
CA CYS A 32 2.82 -8.55 13.91
C CYS A 32 2.34 -7.34 14.73
N ILE A 33 1.16 -6.82 14.44
CA ILE A 33 0.54 -5.71 15.19
C ILE A 33 0.31 -6.11 16.64
N ALA A 34 -0.21 -7.31 16.89
CA ALA A 34 -0.44 -7.81 18.24
C ALA A 34 0.85 -7.92 19.07
N LYS A 35 1.98 -8.23 18.42
CA LYS A 35 3.31 -8.30 19.05
C LYS A 35 4.00 -6.94 19.12
N ASN A 36 3.44 -5.91 18.52
CA ASN A 36 4.04 -4.59 18.32
C ASN A 36 5.45 -4.64 17.70
N ASP A 37 5.69 -5.61 16.82
CA ASP A 37 6.96 -5.77 16.08
C ASP A 37 6.70 -6.45 14.74
N ILE A 38 7.53 -6.09 13.74
CA ILE A 38 7.48 -6.67 12.39
C ILE A 38 8.88 -7.07 11.93
N PRO A 39 9.02 -8.04 11.02
CA PRO A 39 10.25 -8.21 10.27
C PRO A 39 10.45 -7.08 9.25
N HIS A 40 11.59 -7.06 8.55
CA HIS A 40 11.70 -6.26 7.34
C HIS A 40 10.81 -6.89 6.28
N LEU A 41 10.01 -6.07 5.57
CA LEU A 41 8.97 -6.54 4.65
C LEU A 41 9.20 -6.02 3.23
N ILE A 42 8.91 -6.84 2.25
CA ILE A 42 8.72 -6.42 0.86
C ILE A 42 7.29 -6.80 0.44
N PHE A 43 6.50 -5.81 0.05
CA PHE A 43 5.21 -6.02 -0.61
C PHE A 43 5.35 -5.82 -2.11
N ALA A 44 5.29 -6.90 -2.88
CA ALA A 44 5.40 -6.88 -4.33
C ALA A 44 4.07 -7.23 -5.00
N GLY A 45 3.81 -6.70 -6.19
CA GLY A 45 2.61 -7.01 -6.97
C GLY A 45 2.22 -5.88 -7.92
N SER A 46 1.24 -6.12 -8.78
CA SER A 46 0.78 -5.15 -9.77
C SER A 46 0.24 -3.85 -9.14
N ALA A 47 0.13 -2.80 -9.96
CA ALA A 47 -0.47 -1.54 -9.52
C ALA A 47 -1.91 -1.75 -9.00
N GLY A 48 -2.31 -0.97 -8.00
CA GLY A 48 -3.67 -1.04 -7.45
C GLY A 48 -3.96 -2.20 -6.51
N THR A 49 -3.00 -3.09 -6.18
CA THR A 49 -3.18 -4.24 -5.26
C THR A 49 -3.14 -3.88 -3.77
N GLY A 50 -2.96 -2.61 -3.42
CA GLY A 50 -3.01 -2.16 -2.04
C GLY A 50 -1.70 -2.19 -1.26
N LYS A 51 -0.52 -2.35 -1.90
CA LYS A 51 0.81 -2.39 -1.26
C LYS A 51 1.06 -1.22 -0.30
N THR A 52 0.97 0.00 -0.80
CA THR A 52 1.15 1.24 -0.03
C THR A 52 0.11 1.36 1.09
N THR A 53 -1.13 0.93 0.83
CA THR A 53 -2.21 0.92 1.82
C THR A 53 -1.85 0.00 2.99
N LEU A 54 -1.39 -1.22 2.70
CA LEU A 54 -1.00 -2.18 3.72
C LEU A 54 0.20 -1.68 4.55
N ALA A 55 1.22 -1.11 3.89
CA ALA A 55 2.35 -0.49 4.59
C ALA A 55 1.90 0.63 5.56
N LYS A 56 0.99 1.49 5.12
CA LYS A 56 0.42 2.57 5.96
C LYS A 56 -0.47 2.03 7.09
N LEU A 57 -1.21 0.95 6.87
CA LEU A 57 -1.99 0.31 7.93
C LEU A 57 -1.11 -0.24 9.05
N ILE A 58 0.04 -0.80 8.72
CA ILE A 58 1.00 -1.31 9.70
C ILE A 58 1.45 -0.17 10.64
N VAL A 59 2.00 0.90 10.10
CA VAL A 59 2.51 2.02 10.93
C VAL A 59 1.40 2.76 11.69
N LYS A 60 0.15 2.67 11.24
CA LYS A 60 -1.00 3.24 11.93
C LYS A 60 -1.42 2.41 13.16
N ASN A 61 -1.09 1.11 13.18
CA ASN A 61 -1.52 0.18 14.22
C ASN A 61 -0.38 -0.35 15.11
N ILE A 62 0.86 0.05 14.86
CA ILE A 62 2.03 -0.27 15.69
C ILE A 62 2.53 0.99 16.37
N GLN A 63 2.98 0.87 17.62
CA GLN A 63 3.61 1.98 18.36
C GLN A 63 5.02 2.22 17.81
N CYS A 64 5.15 3.12 16.84
CA CYS A 64 6.39 3.41 16.15
C CYS A 64 6.51 4.87 15.74
N ASP A 65 7.74 5.36 15.63
CA ASP A 65 8.04 6.49 14.75
C ASP A 65 8.21 5.96 13.32
N TYR A 66 7.75 6.69 12.32
CA TYR A 66 7.95 6.24 10.93
C TYR A 66 8.41 7.36 9.99
N LEU A 67 9.19 6.96 9.01
CA LEU A 67 9.62 7.77 7.88
C LEU A 67 9.01 7.17 6.59
N TYR A 68 8.35 8.01 5.80
CA TYR A 68 7.84 7.62 4.48
C TYR A 68 8.63 8.33 3.38
N ILE A 69 9.13 7.55 2.43
CA ILE A 69 9.83 8.04 1.23
C ILE A 69 9.19 7.37 0.02
N ASN A 70 8.84 8.16 -0.99
CA ASN A 70 8.47 7.64 -2.31
C ASN A 70 9.72 7.60 -3.19
N ALA A 71 10.19 6.40 -3.54
CA ALA A 71 11.38 6.22 -4.33
C ALA A 71 11.22 6.62 -5.81
N SER A 72 10.00 6.83 -6.30
CA SER A 72 9.79 7.41 -7.63
C SER A 72 10.15 8.90 -7.69
N ASP A 73 10.06 9.60 -6.55
CA ASP A 73 10.38 11.02 -6.45
C ASP A 73 11.84 11.23 -5.99
N GLU A 74 12.31 10.37 -5.09
CA GLU A 74 13.61 10.49 -4.43
C GLU A 74 14.37 9.15 -4.45
N ASN A 75 15.07 8.82 -5.53
CA ASN A 75 15.67 7.50 -5.77
C ASN A 75 17.20 7.42 -5.58
N GLY A 76 17.82 8.53 -5.25
CA GLY A 76 19.27 8.64 -5.17
C GLY A 76 19.89 8.06 -3.89
N ILE A 77 21.19 7.77 -3.95
CA ILE A 77 21.95 7.27 -2.80
C ILE A 77 21.98 8.27 -1.64
N ASP A 78 21.99 9.59 -1.95
CA ASP A 78 22.06 10.65 -0.95
C ASP A 78 20.77 10.67 -0.10
N THR A 79 19.59 10.49 -0.70
CA THR A 79 18.33 10.34 0.03
C THR A 79 18.42 9.21 1.05
N ILE A 80 18.95 8.05 0.62
CA ILE A 80 19.07 6.88 1.51
C ILE A 80 20.08 7.16 2.63
N ARG A 81 21.23 7.74 2.31
CA ARG A 81 22.28 8.05 3.32
C ARG A 81 21.84 9.13 4.30
N ASP A 82 21.27 10.21 3.81
CA ASP A 82 20.99 11.37 4.65
C ASP A 82 19.66 11.23 5.40
N ARG A 83 18.58 10.90 4.70
CA ARG A 83 17.25 10.82 5.33
C ARG A 83 17.05 9.55 6.13
N VAL A 84 17.33 8.39 5.52
CA VAL A 84 17.11 7.10 6.18
C VAL A 84 18.08 6.91 7.33
N LYS A 85 19.37 7.19 7.13
CA LYS A 85 20.39 7.09 8.16
C LYS A 85 20.11 8.05 9.31
N SER A 86 19.82 9.33 9.02
CA SER A 86 19.49 10.31 10.04
C SER A 86 18.28 9.87 10.88
N PHE A 87 17.22 9.44 10.23
CA PHE A 87 16.05 8.92 10.95
C PHE A 87 16.39 7.68 11.78
N ALA A 88 17.09 6.69 11.24
CA ALA A 88 17.42 5.45 11.93
C ALA A 88 18.34 5.68 13.15
N SER A 89 19.30 6.62 13.04
CA SER A 89 20.29 6.90 14.09
C SER A 89 19.77 7.79 15.24
N THR A 90 18.68 8.55 15.04
CA THR A 90 18.13 9.41 16.10
C THR A 90 17.46 8.59 17.20
N ALA A 91 17.48 9.10 18.42
CA ALA A 91 16.71 8.50 19.52
C ALA A 91 15.19 8.57 19.27
N SER A 92 14.45 7.59 19.72
CA SER A 92 12.99 7.52 19.65
C SER A 92 12.43 7.21 21.05
N PHE A 93 11.25 7.75 21.34
CA PHE A 93 10.48 7.37 22.53
C PHE A 93 9.57 6.15 22.25
N GLN A 94 9.45 5.76 20.99
CA GLN A 94 8.69 4.59 20.57
C GLN A 94 9.58 3.32 20.60
N PRO A 95 8.98 2.14 20.81
CA PRO A 95 9.72 0.87 20.87
C PRO A 95 10.52 0.56 19.62
N ILE A 96 9.97 0.89 18.45
CA ILE A 96 10.62 0.66 17.15
C ILE A 96 10.42 1.85 16.21
N LYS A 97 11.27 1.92 15.20
CA LYS A 97 11.14 2.82 14.06
C LYS A 97 10.81 2.03 12.81
N ILE A 98 10.04 2.63 11.91
CA ILE A 98 9.70 2.01 10.63
C ILE A 98 10.05 2.97 9.49
N VAL A 99 10.80 2.48 8.50
CA VAL A 99 11.06 3.21 7.25
C VAL A 99 10.24 2.55 6.15
N ILE A 100 9.34 3.31 5.55
CA ILE A 100 8.58 2.88 4.37
C ILE A 100 9.25 3.47 3.14
N LEU A 101 9.67 2.60 2.22
CA LEU A 101 10.18 2.95 0.90
C LEU A 101 9.15 2.49 -0.14
N ASP A 102 8.28 3.41 -0.53
CA ASP A 102 7.25 3.14 -1.53
C ASP A 102 7.87 3.18 -2.93
N GLU A 103 7.44 2.29 -3.81
CA GLU A 103 7.97 2.13 -5.16
C GLU A 103 9.50 1.90 -5.19
N ALA A 104 10.03 1.06 -4.30
CA ALA A 104 11.46 0.82 -4.11
C ALA A 104 12.18 0.26 -5.35
N ASP A 105 11.45 -0.28 -6.32
CA ASP A 105 11.96 -0.71 -7.63
C ASP A 105 12.43 0.47 -8.52
N PHE A 106 12.19 1.73 -8.12
CA PHE A 106 12.77 2.92 -8.72
C PHE A 106 14.12 3.33 -8.13
N LEU A 107 14.51 2.78 -6.96
CA LEU A 107 15.81 3.08 -6.36
C LEU A 107 16.96 2.71 -7.29
N THR A 108 17.96 3.60 -7.40
CA THR A 108 19.18 3.28 -8.11
C THR A 108 19.94 2.13 -7.44
N GLN A 109 20.73 1.37 -8.19
CA GLN A 109 21.52 0.26 -7.61
C GLN A 109 22.44 0.70 -6.46
N PRO A 110 23.17 1.87 -6.55
CA PRO A 110 23.94 2.37 -5.42
C PRO A 110 23.08 2.70 -4.18
N ALA A 111 21.85 3.22 -4.39
CA ALA A 111 20.91 3.49 -3.29
C ALA A 111 20.45 2.18 -2.62
N GLN A 112 20.14 1.16 -3.40
CA GLN A 112 19.78 -0.17 -2.89
C GLN A 112 20.94 -0.82 -2.10
N ALA A 113 22.17 -0.69 -2.57
CA ALA A 113 23.36 -1.19 -1.87
C ALA A 113 23.60 -0.45 -0.53
N ALA A 114 23.36 0.87 -0.50
CA ALA A 114 23.42 1.64 0.72
C ALA A 114 22.30 1.24 1.70
N LEU A 115 21.08 1.05 1.21
CA LEU A 115 19.93 0.61 2.00
C LEU A 115 20.18 -0.75 2.66
N ARG A 116 20.78 -1.70 1.92
CA ARG A 116 21.19 -3.01 2.48
C ARG A 116 22.05 -2.85 3.73
N ASN A 117 23.06 -1.97 3.68
CA ASN A 117 23.95 -1.74 4.80
C ASN A 117 23.19 -1.13 6.00
N LEU A 118 22.27 -0.19 5.75
CA LEU A 118 21.46 0.41 6.81
C LEU A 118 20.48 -0.59 7.45
N ILE A 119 19.93 -1.52 6.67
CA ILE A 119 19.10 -2.61 7.21
C ILE A 119 19.89 -3.45 8.20
N GLU A 120 21.14 -3.81 7.88
CA GLU A 120 22.00 -4.56 8.80
C GLU A 120 22.41 -3.73 10.04
N GLU A 121 22.83 -2.48 9.84
CA GLU A 121 23.33 -1.61 10.90
C GLU A 121 22.25 -1.26 11.95
N TYR A 122 21.00 -1.05 11.50
CA TYR A 122 19.91 -0.56 12.37
C TYR A 122 18.83 -1.60 12.68
N SER A 123 19.04 -2.88 12.34
CA SER A 123 18.06 -3.96 12.52
C SER A 123 17.56 -4.13 13.96
N ALA A 124 18.32 -3.71 14.97
CA ALA A 124 17.93 -3.81 16.36
C ALA A 124 16.69 -2.96 16.72
N TYR A 125 16.53 -1.78 16.09
CA TYR A 125 15.50 -0.80 16.45
C TYR A 125 14.71 -0.25 15.27
N THR A 126 15.12 -0.56 14.05
CA THR A 126 14.48 -0.04 12.84
C THR A 126 14.02 -1.20 11.94
N ARG A 127 12.80 -1.11 11.46
CA ARG A 127 12.22 -2.02 10.48
C ARG A 127 12.03 -1.31 9.14
N PHE A 128 12.08 -2.06 8.08
CA PHE A 128 11.96 -1.52 6.72
C PHE A 128 10.79 -2.20 6.02
N ILE A 129 9.93 -1.41 5.42
CA ILE A 129 8.84 -1.87 4.56
C ILE A 129 9.08 -1.31 3.17
N LEU A 130 9.35 -2.17 2.22
CA LEU A 130 9.53 -1.81 0.82
C LEU A 130 8.26 -2.20 0.05
N THR A 131 7.79 -1.34 -0.84
CA THR A 131 6.79 -1.74 -1.83
C THR A 131 7.41 -1.70 -3.22
N CYS A 132 7.02 -2.59 -4.11
CA CYS A 132 7.49 -2.58 -5.49
C CYS A 132 6.46 -3.21 -6.44
N ASN A 133 6.50 -2.81 -7.70
CA ASN A 133 5.74 -3.49 -8.75
C ASN A 133 6.54 -4.66 -9.33
N TYR A 134 7.85 -4.51 -9.42
CA TYR A 134 8.78 -5.44 -10.06
C TYR A 134 9.87 -5.85 -9.08
N VAL A 135 9.68 -6.99 -8.39
CA VAL A 135 10.64 -7.48 -7.38
C VAL A 135 12.02 -7.78 -7.96
N GLU A 136 12.09 -8.18 -9.23
CA GLU A 136 13.32 -8.46 -9.96
C GLU A 136 14.20 -7.22 -10.18
N ARG A 137 13.69 -6.01 -9.95
CA ARG A 137 14.49 -4.77 -9.95
C ARG A 137 15.17 -4.51 -8.62
N LEU A 138 14.77 -5.20 -7.56
CA LEU A 138 15.45 -5.13 -6.28
C LEU A 138 16.63 -6.10 -6.27
N ILE A 139 17.78 -5.65 -5.79
CA ILE A 139 18.97 -6.52 -5.69
C ILE A 139 18.71 -7.68 -4.73
N GLU A 140 19.23 -8.86 -5.07
CA GLU A 140 19.07 -10.08 -4.28
C GLU A 140 19.46 -9.90 -2.78
N PRO A 141 20.55 -9.16 -2.44
CA PRO A 141 20.90 -8.91 -1.05
C PRO A 141 19.86 -8.13 -0.24
N LEU A 142 18.97 -7.32 -0.86
CA LEU A 142 17.83 -6.71 -0.18
C LEU A 142 16.71 -7.72 0.01
N GLN A 143 16.40 -8.48 -1.04
CA GLN A 143 15.34 -9.49 -0.99
C GLN A 143 15.61 -10.54 0.09
N SER A 144 16.85 -10.99 0.23
CA SER A 144 17.24 -12.01 1.24
C SER A 144 17.13 -11.53 2.70
N ARG A 145 17.08 -10.22 2.95
CA ARG A 145 16.95 -9.62 4.28
C ARG A 145 15.53 -9.29 4.68
N CYS A 146 14.61 -9.43 3.75
CA CYS A 146 13.21 -9.06 3.95
C CYS A 146 12.30 -10.25 3.72
N GLU A 147 11.20 -10.30 4.44
CA GLU A 147 10.11 -11.24 4.19
C GLU A 147 9.30 -10.75 2.98
N LEU A 148 9.38 -11.48 1.87
CA LEU A 148 8.72 -11.12 0.62
C LEU A 148 7.27 -11.63 0.59
N HIS A 149 6.35 -10.73 0.37
CA HIS A 149 4.93 -11.01 0.18
C HIS A 149 4.46 -10.58 -1.20
N MET A 150 4.07 -11.56 -2.02
CA MET A 150 3.46 -11.30 -3.32
C MET A 150 1.96 -11.02 -3.14
N LEU A 151 1.58 -9.75 -3.22
CA LEU A 151 0.19 -9.34 -3.12
C LEU A 151 -0.57 -9.66 -4.41
N LYS A 152 -1.62 -10.46 -4.27
CA LYS A 152 -2.52 -10.78 -5.36
C LYS A 152 -3.70 -9.80 -5.37
N PRO A 153 -4.17 -9.39 -6.55
CA PRO A 153 -5.39 -8.60 -6.61
C PRO A 153 -6.56 -9.37 -5.98
N PRO A 154 -7.47 -8.70 -5.25
CA PRO A 154 -8.68 -9.33 -4.75
C PRO A 154 -9.50 -9.90 -5.90
N THR A 155 -10.33 -10.90 -5.66
CA THR A 155 -11.22 -11.43 -6.72
C THR A 155 -12.18 -10.36 -7.23
N LYS A 156 -12.56 -10.42 -8.51
CA LYS A 156 -13.52 -9.49 -9.11
C LYS A 156 -14.81 -9.36 -8.30
N GLY A 157 -15.33 -10.50 -7.78
CA GLY A 157 -16.51 -10.52 -6.93
C GLY A 157 -16.30 -9.79 -5.60
N ALA A 158 -15.13 -9.94 -4.96
CA ALA A 158 -14.80 -9.23 -3.73
C ALA A 158 -14.68 -7.71 -3.98
N VAL A 159 -14.09 -7.31 -5.12
CA VAL A 159 -14.02 -5.89 -5.51
C VAL A 159 -15.42 -5.34 -5.77
N ALA A 160 -16.25 -6.03 -6.56
CA ALA A 160 -17.61 -5.59 -6.85
C ALA A 160 -18.44 -5.44 -5.56
N LYS A 161 -18.40 -6.42 -4.67
CA LYS A 161 -19.07 -6.35 -3.37
C LYS A 161 -18.58 -5.15 -2.55
N HIS A 162 -17.27 -4.96 -2.47
CA HIS A 162 -16.68 -3.86 -1.70
C HIS A 162 -17.13 -2.49 -2.22
N VAL A 163 -17.07 -2.26 -3.53
CA VAL A 163 -17.46 -0.95 -4.09
C VAL A 163 -18.96 -0.70 -3.97
N CYS A 164 -19.81 -1.73 -4.07
CA CYS A 164 -21.25 -1.59 -3.83
C CYS A 164 -21.53 -1.17 -2.38
N THR A 165 -21.10 -2.00 -1.41
CA THR A 165 -21.51 -1.84 -0.01
C THR A 165 -20.77 -0.73 0.71
N ASN A 166 -19.47 -0.53 0.41
CA ASN A 166 -18.65 0.40 1.17
C ASN A 166 -18.45 1.75 0.48
N ILE A 167 -18.87 1.88 -0.78
CA ILE A 167 -18.72 3.14 -1.53
C ILE A 167 -20.08 3.62 -2.04
N LEU A 168 -20.72 2.90 -2.97
CA LEU A 168 -21.93 3.38 -3.64
C LEU A 168 -23.10 3.54 -2.68
N GLU A 169 -23.36 2.58 -1.80
CA GLU A 169 -24.40 2.67 -0.78
C GLU A 169 -24.14 3.77 0.23
N VAL A 170 -22.86 3.95 0.64
CA VAL A 170 -22.47 5.01 1.58
C VAL A 170 -22.61 6.40 0.96
N GLU A 171 -22.35 6.54 -0.34
CA GLU A 171 -22.56 7.80 -1.08
C GLU A 171 -24.03 8.02 -1.50
N GLY A 172 -24.92 7.06 -1.22
CA GLY A 172 -26.34 7.14 -1.62
C GLY A 172 -26.53 7.07 -3.12
N VAL A 173 -25.63 6.43 -3.85
CA VAL A 173 -25.69 6.26 -5.30
C VAL A 173 -26.50 5.01 -5.64
N THR A 174 -27.57 5.16 -6.42
CA THR A 174 -28.33 4.05 -6.98
C THR A 174 -27.59 3.48 -8.19
N TYR A 175 -27.54 2.16 -8.32
CA TYR A 175 -26.78 1.51 -9.38
C TYR A 175 -27.47 0.23 -9.89
N ASP A 176 -27.19 -0.12 -11.14
CA ASP A 176 -27.41 -1.48 -11.64
C ASP A 176 -26.14 -2.31 -11.39
N ILE A 177 -26.28 -3.52 -10.88
CA ILE A 177 -25.16 -4.41 -10.63
C ILE A 177 -24.36 -4.74 -11.92
N GLN A 178 -25.04 -4.77 -13.05
CA GLN A 178 -24.40 -5.02 -14.36
C GLN A 178 -23.42 -3.88 -14.73
N ASP A 179 -23.78 -2.65 -14.40
CA ASP A 179 -22.90 -1.48 -14.60
C ASP A 179 -21.64 -1.60 -13.76
N VAL A 180 -21.80 -1.96 -12.48
CA VAL A 180 -20.64 -2.18 -11.58
C VAL A 180 -19.76 -3.32 -12.09
N VAL A 181 -20.34 -4.45 -12.48
CA VAL A 181 -19.61 -5.60 -13.03
C VAL A 181 -18.85 -5.21 -14.31
N THR A 182 -19.45 -4.40 -15.16
CA THR A 182 -18.85 -3.92 -16.40
C THR A 182 -17.61 -3.08 -16.09
N ILE A 183 -17.71 -2.10 -15.19
CA ILE A 183 -16.57 -1.27 -14.77
C ILE A 183 -15.47 -2.13 -14.12
N VAL A 184 -15.85 -3.07 -13.23
CA VAL A 184 -14.88 -3.98 -12.61
C VAL A 184 -14.15 -4.80 -13.67
N ASN A 185 -14.87 -5.38 -14.63
CA ASN A 185 -14.24 -6.19 -15.69
C ASN A 185 -13.29 -5.39 -16.58
N MET A 186 -13.60 -4.13 -16.83
CA MET A 186 -12.81 -3.26 -17.70
C MET A 186 -11.47 -2.87 -17.08
N PHE A 187 -11.44 -2.58 -15.78
CA PHE A 187 -10.25 -2.04 -15.12
C PHE A 187 -9.54 -3.02 -14.19
N TYR A 188 -10.12 -4.21 -13.95
CA TYR A 188 -9.45 -5.23 -13.14
C TYR A 188 -8.08 -5.61 -13.74
N PRO A 189 -7.01 -5.70 -12.93
CA PRO A 189 -6.98 -5.77 -11.47
C PRO A 189 -6.78 -4.43 -10.73
N ASP A 190 -6.81 -3.30 -11.41
CA ASP A 190 -6.56 -1.99 -10.80
C ASP A 190 -7.80 -1.45 -10.07
N VAL A 191 -7.89 -1.71 -8.75
CA VAL A 191 -8.99 -1.24 -7.90
C VAL A 191 -9.05 0.30 -7.84
N ARG A 192 -7.91 0.99 -7.96
CA ARG A 192 -7.86 2.46 -7.97
C ARG A 192 -8.60 3.03 -9.19
N SER A 193 -8.35 2.48 -10.37
CA SER A 193 -9.04 2.86 -11.60
C SER A 193 -10.54 2.53 -11.55
N ILE A 194 -10.92 1.38 -10.95
CA ILE A 194 -12.33 1.03 -10.74
C ILE A 194 -13.03 2.11 -9.91
N ILE A 195 -12.50 2.46 -8.73
CA ILE A 195 -13.11 3.46 -7.84
C ILE A 195 -13.19 4.84 -8.51
N LYS A 196 -12.11 5.24 -9.23
CA LYS A 196 -12.09 6.50 -9.97
C LYS A 196 -13.20 6.54 -11.03
N THR A 197 -13.35 5.48 -11.80
CA THR A 197 -14.37 5.39 -12.86
C THR A 197 -15.78 5.37 -12.28
N LEU A 198 -16.01 4.66 -11.17
CA LEU A 198 -17.29 4.72 -10.47
C LEU A 198 -17.64 6.15 -10.04
N GLN A 199 -16.70 6.89 -9.46
CA GLN A 199 -16.92 8.29 -9.06
C GLN A 199 -17.24 9.19 -10.26
N GLN A 200 -16.55 9.01 -11.39
CA GLN A 200 -16.78 9.80 -12.60
C GLN A 200 -18.16 9.57 -13.22
N ASN A 201 -18.71 8.37 -13.07
CA ASN A 201 -19.99 7.96 -13.62
C ASN A 201 -21.15 8.06 -12.60
N ALA A 202 -20.87 8.38 -11.32
CA ALA A 202 -21.88 8.65 -10.31
C ALA A 202 -22.31 10.12 -10.38
N LYS A 203 -23.41 10.39 -11.10
CA LYS A 203 -23.97 11.73 -11.30
C LYS A 203 -25.39 11.76 -10.76
N ASP A 204 -25.76 12.85 -10.11
CA ASP A 204 -27.12 13.08 -9.59
C ASP A 204 -27.66 11.91 -8.74
N GLY A 205 -26.79 11.26 -7.96
CA GLY A 205 -27.14 10.12 -7.10
C GLY A 205 -27.40 8.81 -7.86
N LYS A 206 -27.01 8.72 -9.12
CA LYS A 206 -27.16 7.50 -9.94
C LYS A 206 -25.86 7.18 -10.67
N LEU A 207 -25.48 5.88 -10.68
CA LEU A 207 -24.43 5.38 -11.55
C LEU A 207 -24.99 5.21 -12.96
N THR A 208 -24.37 5.83 -13.95
CA THR A 208 -24.77 5.71 -15.34
C THR A 208 -23.51 5.56 -16.18
N ILE A 209 -23.30 4.38 -16.80
CA ILE A 209 -22.19 4.20 -17.73
C ILE A 209 -22.49 5.00 -18.99
N THR A 210 -21.80 6.14 -19.15
CA THR A 210 -21.71 6.76 -20.46
C THR A 210 -20.75 5.89 -21.27
N THR A 211 -21.20 5.33 -22.38
CA THR A 211 -20.39 4.47 -23.27
C THR A 211 -19.01 5.08 -23.44
N ILE A 212 -17.98 4.37 -22.95
CA ILE A 212 -16.60 4.81 -23.15
C ILE A 212 -16.24 4.34 -24.55
N ASP A 213 -16.24 5.27 -25.53
CA ASP A 213 -15.69 5.08 -26.86
C ASP A 213 -14.17 4.87 -26.79
#